data_1a052f06e4080a3d589ee64883646a19
#
_entry.id   1a052f06e4080a3d589ee64883646a19
#
_cell.length_a   1.000
_cell.length_b   1.000
_cell.length_c   1.000
_cell.angle_alpha   90.00
_cell.angle_beta   90.00
_cell.angle_gamma   90.00
#
_symmetry.space_group_name_H-M   'P 1'
#
loop_
_entity.id
_entity.type
_entity.pdbx_description
1 polymer ?
#
loop_
_entity_poly.entity_id
_entity_poly.type
_entity_poly.pdbx_seq_one_letter_code
_entity_poly.pdbx_strand_id
1 'polypeptide(L)'
;LEDNRLVSSHLMEEENEESCLRPLKLTDYIGQNKVKENIEIFISAARERQESLDHVLLSGPPGLGKTTLASIIANEMGNSIRKTSGPAIERPGDLAAILTNLEPGEVLFIDEIHRLNRSVEEIMYPAMEDNVIEIIIGKGPAARTLRLDLPPFTLIGATTRPGLLSSPLRDRFGINCRLDFYNVEDLCRIADSMFEMLKKDDLCRIIVRAAGILGINVHEEGALEIARRSRGTPRVANRLLKRVSDYALVRANGVIDDEVAARALEMFEIDLYGLDLVDRMILDSIIAKFNGGPVGLDTLAASVSEETDTVTDVYEPYLLKLGLIQK
;
A
#
# COMPACT_ATOMS: atom_id res chain seq x y z
N LEU A 1 32.21 -2.67 -8.01
CA LEU A 1 31.63 -1.28 -8.03
C LEU A 1 30.69 -1.02 -9.22
N GLU A 2 30.63 -1.91 -10.21
CA GLU A 2 29.71 -1.82 -11.36
C GLU A 2 28.39 -2.58 -11.17
N ASP A 3 28.38 -3.63 -10.38
CA ASP A 3 27.17 -4.44 -10.14
C ASP A 3 26.04 -3.72 -9.38
N ASN A 4 26.37 -2.75 -8.52
CA ASN A 4 25.34 -1.98 -7.77
C ASN A 4 24.61 -0.93 -8.64
N ARG A 5 25.13 -0.57 -9.82
CA ARG A 5 24.48 0.40 -10.72
C ARG A 5 23.40 -0.23 -11.61
N LEU A 6 23.55 -1.51 -11.96
CA LEU A 6 22.57 -2.23 -12.79
C LEU A 6 21.30 -2.58 -11.98
N VAL A 7 21.46 -2.98 -10.73
CA VAL A 7 20.32 -3.28 -9.83
C VAL A 7 19.50 -2.01 -9.54
N SER A 8 20.16 -0.85 -9.35
CA SER A 8 19.46 0.42 -9.10
C SER A 8 18.72 0.95 -10.34
N SER A 9 19.21 0.71 -11.57
CA SER A 9 18.51 1.13 -12.79
C SER A 9 17.27 0.28 -13.07
N HIS A 10 17.33 -1.03 -12.85
CA HIS A 10 16.16 -1.92 -12.99
C HIS A 10 15.06 -1.61 -11.97
N LEU A 11 15.43 -1.36 -10.72
CA LEU A 11 14.46 -0.96 -9.67
C LEU A 11 13.81 0.40 -9.99
N MET A 12 14.57 1.36 -10.53
CA MET A 12 14.02 2.66 -10.96
C MET A 12 13.12 2.55 -12.20
N GLU A 13 13.38 1.61 -13.12
CA GLU A 13 12.53 1.36 -14.28
C GLU A 13 11.22 0.67 -13.85
N GLU A 14 11.27 -0.31 -12.96
CA GLU A 14 10.08 -0.96 -12.40
C GLU A 14 9.20 0.00 -11.59
N GLU A 15 9.79 0.89 -10.77
CA GLU A 15 9.08 1.94 -10.04
C GLU A 15 8.44 2.97 -10.98
N ASN A 16 9.09 3.33 -12.08
CA ASN A 16 8.53 4.24 -13.08
C ASN A 16 7.36 3.60 -13.86
N GLU A 17 7.46 2.34 -14.25
CA GLU A 17 6.38 1.61 -14.91
C GLU A 17 5.17 1.41 -13.98
N GLU A 18 5.37 1.04 -12.71
CA GLU A 18 4.31 0.99 -11.72
C GLU A 18 3.66 2.36 -11.49
N SER A 19 4.42 3.44 -11.60
CA SER A 19 3.91 4.81 -11.47
C SER A 19 2.93 5.17 -12.60
N CYS A 20 3.17 4.72 -13.83
CA CYS A 20 2.27 4.93 -14.96
C CYS A 20 0.92 4.21 -14.80
N LEU A 21 0.89 3.08 -14.09
CA LEU A 21 -0.33 2.31 -13.85
C LEU A 21 -1.24 2.91 -12.77
N ARG A 22 -0.72 3.83 -11.94
CA ARG A 22 -1.48 4.39 -10.82
C ARG A 22 -2.55 5.38 -11.30
N PRO A 23 -3.80 5.27 -10.79
CA PRO A 23 -4.82 6.25 -11.07
C PRO A 23 -4.43 7.61 -10.49
N LEU A 24 -4.77 8.67 -11.21
CA LEU A 24 -4.48 10.05 -10.81
C LEU A 24 -5.70 10.75 -10.19
N LYS A 25 -6.91 10.23 -10.41
CA LYS A 25 -8.17 10.81 -9.92
C LYS A 25 -8.91 9.82 -9.04
N LEU A 26 -9.73 10.35 -8.14
CA LEU A 26 -10.58 9.54 -7.27
C LEU A 26 -11.60 8.70 -8.07
N THR A 27 -12.07 9.22 -9.21
CA THR A 27 -12.95 8.51 -10.14
C THR A 27 -12.33 7.25 -10.73
N ASP A 28 -11.02 7.28 -10.96
CA ASP A 28 -10.26 6.18 -11.56
C ASP A 28 -9.77 5.16 -10.50
N TYR A 29 -9.89 5.52 -9.23
CA TYR A 29 -9.51 4.65 -8.11
C TYR A 29 -10.60 3.60 -7.90
N ILE A 30 -10.30 2.36 -8.24
CA ILE A 30 -11.22 1.22 -8.20
C ILE A 30 -11.30 0.66 -6.78
N GLY A 31 -12.51 0.29 -6.33
CA GLY A 31 -12.75 -0.29 -5.01
C GLY A 31 -12.71 0.72 -3.87
N GLN A 32 -12.67 0.24 -2.62
CA GLN A 32 -12.61 1.03 -1.37
C GLN A 32 -13.72 2.10 -1.28
N ASN A 33 -14.95 1.80 -1.72
CA ASN A 33 -16.04 2.77 -1.95
C ASN A 33 -16.31 3.64 -0.72
N LYS A 34 -16.37 3.07 0.49
CA LYS A 34 -16.58 3.84 1.73
C LYS A 34 -15.47 4.87 2.01
N VAL A 35 -14.22 4.49 1.74
CA VAL A 35 -13.07 5.37 1.91
C VAL A 35 -13.12 6.50 0.88
N LYS A 36 -13.48 6.17 -0.36
CA LYS A 36 -13.64 7.15 -1.45
C LYS A 36 -14.70 8.20 -1.12
N GLU A 37 -15.90 7.77 -0.75
CA GLU A 37 -17.01 8.65 -0.38
C GLU A 37 -16.62 9.60 0.76
N ASN A 38 -15.96 9.10 1.80
CA ASN A 38 -15.51 9.92 2.91
C ASN A 38 -14.48 10.96 2.46
N ILE A 39 -13.45 10.53 1.72
CA ILE A 39 -12.39 11.43 1.23
C ILE A 39 -12.95 12.49 0.29
N GLU A 40 -13.88 12.14 -0.60
CA GLU A 40 -14.54 13.07 -1.51
C GLU A 40 -15.26 14.19 -0.74
N ILE A 41 -15.97 13.85 0.34
CA ILE A 41 -16.65 14.83 1.20
C ILE A 41 -15.62 15.77 1.85
N PHE A 42 -14.54 15.24 2.43
CA PHE A 42 -13.53 16.06 3.11
C PHE A 42 -12.77 16.97 2.15
N ILE A 43 -12.41 16.47 0.96
CA ILE A 43 -11.76 17.26 -0.09
C ILE A 43 -12.69 18.39 -0.55
N SER A 44 -13.97 18.08 -0.83
CA SER A 44 -14.95 19.08 -1.26
C SER A 44 -15.14 20.17 -0.21
N ALA A 45 -15.27 19.79 1.05
CA ALA A 45 -15.41 20.74 2.15
C ALA A 45 -14.17 21.62 2.35
N ALA A 46 -12.95 21.05 2.26
CA ALA A 46 -11.71 21.82 2.35
C ALA A 46 -11.56 22.82 1.21
N ARG A 47 -11.92 22.40 -0.02
CA ARG A 47 -11.94 23.30 -1.20
C ARG A 47 -12.93 24.45 -1.05
N GLU A 48 -14.14 24.18 -0.55
CA GLU A 48 -15.14 25.25 -0.32
C GLU A 48 -14.67 26.27 0.72
N ARG A 49 -13.98 25.83 1.76
CA ARG A 49 -13.41 26.71 2.79
C ARG A 49 -12.10 27.38 2.37
N GLN A 50 -11.49 26.94 1.25
CA GLN A 50 -10.15 27.36 0.82
C GLN A 50 -9.06 27.09 1.87
N GLU A 51 -9.15 25.95 2.54
CA GLU A 51 -8.24 25.49 3.58
C GLU A 51 -7.48 24.25 3.14
N SER A 52 -6.35 23.99 3.81
CA SER A 52 -5.67 22.69 3.68
C SER A 52 -6.58 21.58 4.20
N LEU A 53 -6.46 20.39 3.60
CA LEU A 53 -7.16 19.20 4.11
C LEU A 53 -6.59 18.83 5.49
N ASP A 54 -7.45 18.37 6.40
CA ASP A 54 -7.02 17.79 7.66
C ASP A 54 -6.02 16.65 7.44
N HIS A 55 -5.16 16.39 8.44
CA HIS A 55 -4.20 15.31 8.37
C HIS A 55 -4.88 13.94 8.24
N VAL A 56 -4.37 13.10 7.35
CA VAL A 56 -4.96 11.81 6.97
C VAL A 56 -4.08 10.64 7.39
N LEU A 57 -4.64 9.67 8.08
CA LEU A 57 -3.99 8.40 8.37
C LEU A 57 -4.58 7.29 7.49
N LEU A 58 -3.73 6.69 6.66
CA LEU A 58 -4.08 5.55 5.81
C LEU A 58 -3.52 4.27 6.45
N SER A 59 -4.39 3.37 6.88
CA SER A 59 -4.01 2.10 7.51
C SER A 59 -4.48 0.90 6.70
N GLY A 60 -3.77 -0.21 6.79
CA GLY A 60 -4.16 -1.47 6.14
C GLY A 60 -2.97 -2.26 5.60
N PRO A 61 -3.18 -3.51 5.19
CA PRO A 61 -2.17 -4.40 4.63
C PRO A 61 -1.34 -3.77 3.50
N PRO A 62 -0.14 -4.28 3.20
CA PRO A 62 0.67 -3.79 2.09
C PRO A 62 -0.02 -4.04 0.74
N GLY A 63 0.29 -3.21 -0.25
CA GLY A 63 -0.19 -3.41 -1.64
C GLY A 63 -1.63 -2.98 -1.92
N LEU A 64 -2.35 -2.38 -0.96
CA LEU A 64 -3.75 -1.95 -1.11
C LEU A 64 -3.94 -0.54 -1.72
N GLY A 65 -2.84 0.13 -2.08
CA GLY A 65 -2.92 1.45 -2.74
C GLY A 65 -2.86 2.66 -1.80
N LYS A 66 -2.31 2.54 -0.57
CA LYS A 66 -2.15 3.68 0.35
C LYS A 66 -1.39 4.85 -0.29
N THR A 67 -0.24 4.58 -0.90
CA THR A 67 0.58 5.57 -1.61
C THR A 67 -0.14 6.16 -2.82
N THR A 68 -0.93 5.35 -3.53
CA THR A 68 -1.75 5.79 -4.67
C THR A 68 -2.83 6.74 -4.20
N LEU A 69 -3.55 6.39 -3.12
CA LEU A 69 -4.61 7.22 -2.56
C LEU A 69 -4.07 8.56 -2.05
N ALA A 70 -2.89 8.57 -1.40
CA ALA A 70 -2.23 9.80 -0.99
C ALA A 70 -1.91 10.71 -2.20
N SER A 71 -1.44 10.14 -3.31
CA SER A 71 -1.19 10.90 -4.54
C SER A 71 -2.48 11.45 -5.16
N ILE A 72 -3.56 10.68 -5.13
CA ILE A 72 -4.89 11.12 -5.59
C ILE A 72 -5.40 12.28 -4.74
N ILE A 73 -5.30 12.20 -3.41
CA ILE A 73 -5.73 13.29 -2.51
C ILE A 73 -4.99 14.57 -2.84
N ALA A 74 -3.67 14.52 -3.02
CA ALA A 74 -2.87 15.68 -3.39
C ALA A 74 -3.32 16.28 -4.74
N ASN A 75 -3.50 15.42 -5.75
CA ASN A 75 -3.97 15.84 -7.08
C ASN A 75 -5.38 16.46 -7.04
N GLU A 76 -6.30 15.86 -6.29
CA GLU A 76 -7.64 16.39 -6.12
C GLU A 76 -7.64 17.74 -5.38
N MET A 77 -6.76 17.95 -4.41
CA MET A 77 -6.57 19.25 -3.76
C MET A 77 -5.85 20.27 -4.65
N GLY A 78 -5.27 19.85 -5.79
CA GLY A 78 -4.49 20.70 -6.69
C GLY A 78 -3.10 21.04 -6.17
N ASN A 79 -2.58 20.25 -5.24
CA ASN A 79 -1.33 20.50 -4.53
C ASN A 79 -0.24 19.48 -4.93
N SER A 80 1.02 19.88 -4.79
CA SER A 80 2.16 18.98 -4.90
C SER A 80 2.23 18.01 -3.72
N ILE A 81 2.87 16.86 -3.95
CA ILE A 81 3.09 15.84 -2.91
C ILE A 81 4.58 15.57 -2.75
N ARG A 82 5.06 15.71 -1.52
CA ARG A 82 6.41 15.31 -1.12
C ARG A 82 6.34 13.95 -0.42
N LYS A 83 7.06 12.97 -0.95
CA LYS A 83 7.02 11.59 -0.46
C LYS A 83 8.31 11.26 0.29
N THR A 84 8.14 10.65 1.47
CA THR A 84 9.24 10.10 2.28
C THR A 84 8.74 8.85 3.02
N SER A 85 9.59 8.24 3.82
CA SER A 85 9.22 7.10 4.65
C SER A 85 9.71 7.29 6.09
N GLY A 86 9.06 6.62 7.06
CA GLY A 86 9.46 6.66 8.46
C GLY A 86 10.94 6.31 8.67
N PRO A 87 11.46 5.21 8.09
CA PRO A 87 12.87 4.86 8.17
C PRO A 87 13.86 5.88 7.58
N ALA A 88 13.42 6.68 6.61
CA ALA A 88 14.27 7.71 6.00
C ALA A 88 14.43 8.97 6.85
N ILE A 89 13.60 9.13 7.90
CA ILE A 89 13.64 10.24 8.85
C ILE A 89 14.28 9.75 10.15
N GLU A 90 15.60 9.78 10.19
CA GLU A 90 16.32 9.25 11.35
C GLU A 90 16.40 10.24 12.52
N ARG A 91 16.45 11.53 12.22
CA ARG A 91 16.69 12.58 13.21
C ARG A 91 15.65 13.70 13.12
N PRO A 92 15.40 14.40 14.24
CA PRO A 92 14.57 15.59 14.27
C PRO A 92 14.91 16.64 13.21
N GLY A 93 16.20 16.82 12.90
CA GLY A 93 16.68 17.75 11.88
C GLY A 93 16.27 17.36 10.45
N ASP A 94 16.14 16.07 10.15
CA ASP A 94 15.74 15.60 8.84
C ASP A 94 14.28 15.98 8.58
N LEU A 95 13.41 15.77 9.59
CA LEU A 95 12.00 16.18 9.52
C LEU A 95 11.88 17.70 9.43
N ALA A 96 12.62 18.44 10.24
CA ALA A 96 12.61 19.91 10.23
C ALA A 96 13.01 20.44 8.84
N ALA A 97 14.04 19.86 8.20
CA ALA A 97 14.45 20.23 6.85
C ALA A 97 13.35 19.94 5.81
N ILE A 98 12.61 18.85 5.95
CA ILE A 98 11.48 18.55 5.05
C ILE A 98 10.36 19.59 5.26
N LEU A 99 9.94 19.82 6.50
CA LEU A 99 8.80 20.68 6.82
C LEU A 99 9.04 22.16 6.48
N THR A 100 10.25 22.68 6.72
CA THR A 100 10.61 24.08 6.40
C THR A 100 10.71 24.36 4.91
N ASN A 101 10.82 23.33 4.07
CA ASN A 101 10.85 23.44 2.61
C ASN A 101 9.51 23.10 1.94
N LEU A 102 8.42 22.98 2.71
CA LEU A 102 7.09 22.79 2.16
C LEU A 102 6.54 24.12 1.62
N GLU A 103 5.74 24.03 0.55
CA GLU A 103 4.95 25.14 0.04
C GLU A 103 3.56 25.18 0.70
N PRO A 104 2.88 26.35 0.73
CA PRO A 104 1.52 26.44 1.27
C PRO A 104 0.56 25.46 0.58
N GLY A 105 -0.10 24.61 1.37
CA GLY A 105 -1.02 23.58 0.89
C GLY A 105 -0.36 22.28 0.43
N GLU A 106 0.97 22.21 0.37
CA GLU A 106 1.68 20.99 -0.06
C GLU A 106 1.33 19.80 0.83
N VAL A 107 1.29 18.60 0.23
CA VAL A 107 1.03 17.35 0.94
C VAL A 107 2.36 16.68 1.29
N LEU A 108 2.60 16.42 2.57
CA LEU A 108 3.69 15.55 3.03
C LEU A 108 3.16 14.14 3.22
N PHE A 109 3.68 13.18 2.44
CA PHE A 109 3.37 11.77 2.59
C PHE A 109 4.51 11.04 3.27
N ILE A 110 4.21 10.36 4.40
CA ILE A 110 5.17 9.52 5.13
C ILE A 110 4.67 8.07 5.10
N ASP A 111 5.36 7.22 4.33
CA ASP A 111 5.09 5.79 4.34
C ASP A 111 5.72 5.13 5.59
N GLU A 112 5.10 4.04 6.07
CA GLU A 112 5.52 3.34 7.29
C GLU A 112 5.75 4.29 8.48
N ILE A 113 4.82 5.23 8.68
CA ILE A 113 4.93 6.29 9.69
C ILE A 113 5.09 5.74 11.12
N HIS A 114 4.66 4.52 11.40
CA HIS A 114 4.85 3.84 12.69
C HIS A 114 6.33 3.53 12.99
N ARG A 115 7.23 3.68 12.02
CA ARG A 115 8.67 3.49 12.19
C ARG A 115 9.42 4.79 12.52
N LEU A 116 8.72 5.90 12.68
CA LEU A 116 9.31 7.12 13.21
C LEU A 116 9.79 6.89 14.63
N ASN A 117 10.97 7.40 14.95
CA ASN A 117 11.43 7.37 16.33
C ASN A 117 10.72 8.46 17.16
N ARG A 118 10.66 8.26 18.47
CA ARG A 118 9.92 9.13 19.39
C ARG A 118 10.36 10.60 19.33
N SER A 119 11.66 10.86 19.16
CA SER A 119 12.18 12.24 19.10
C SER A 119 11.74 12.99 17.83
N VAL A 120 11.46 12.25 16.74
CA VAL A 120 10.90 12.82 15.51
C VAL A 120 9.40 13.04 15.67
N GLU A 121 8.68 12.11 16.31
CA GLU A 121 7.26 12.30 16.61
C GLU A 121 7.01 13.56 17.47
N GLU A 122 7.85 13.82 18.48
CA GLU A 122 7.73 14.97 19.36
C GLU A 122 7.81 16.32 18.62
N ILE A 123 8.58 16.39 17.52
CA ILE A 123 8.60 17.58 16.63
C ILE A 123 7.38 17.62 15.71
N MET A 124 6.85 16.47 15.33
CA MET A 124 5.67 16.39 14.45
C MET A 124 4.42 16.96 15.14
N TYR A 125 4.28 16.81 16.47
CA TYR A 125 3.07 17.23 17.16
C TYR A 125 2.75 18.72 17.00
N PRO A 126 3.65 19.67 17.35
CA PRO A 126 3.38 21.09 17.15
C PRO A 126 3.32 21.47 15.66
N ALA A 127 3.99 20.73 14.78
CA ALA A 127 3.89 20.95 13.36
C ALA A 127 2.49 20.64 12.81
N MET A 128 1.83 19.60 13.33
CA MET A 128 0.47 19.20 12.92
C MET A 128 -0.61 20.10 13.55
N GLU A 129 -0.44 20.55 14.80
CA GLU A 129 -1.46 21.32 15.53
C GLU A 129 -1.40 22.80 15.22
N ASP A 130 -0.19 23.38 15.27
CA ASP A 130 0.02 24.82 15.27
C ASP A 130 0.78 25.32 14.04
N ASN A 131 1.16 24.44 13.10
CA ASN A 131 2.04 24.75 11.98
C ASN A 131 3.37 25.41 12.45
N VAL A 132 3.99 24.88 13.49
CA VAL A 132 5.26 25.38 14.02
C VAL A 132 6.23 24.24 14.32
N ILE A 133 7.51 24.51 14.20
CA ILE A 133 8.58 23.62 14.68
C ILE A 133 9.35 24.31 15.78
N GLU A 134 9.66 23.54 16.81
CA GLU A 134 10.55 23.98 17.89
C GLU A 134 11.85 23.16 17.84
N ILE A 135 12.96 23.84 17.55
CA ILE A 135 14.27 23.21 17.46
C ILE A 135 15.14 23.73 18.62
N ILE A 136 15.70 22.81 19.39
CA ILE A 136 16.63 23.14 20.47
C ILE A 136 18.04 23.24 19.87
N ILE A 137 18.61 24.46 19.90
CA ILE A 137 19.97 24.74 19.43
C ILE A 137 20.90 24.87 20.63
N GLY A 138 21.99 24.11 20.66
CA GLY A 138 22.98 24.10 21.73
C GLY A 138 22.78 22.95 22.70
N LYS A 139 23.61 22.92 23.74
CA LYS A 139 23.59 21.91 24.81
C LYS A 139 23.67 22.58 26.19
N GLY A 140 23.05 21.96 27.20
CA GLY A 140 23.07 22.41 28.60
C GLY A 140 22.30 23.72 28.85
N PRO A 141 22.63 24.48 29.87
CA PRO A 141 21.87 25.67 30.30
C PRO A 141 21.84 26.82 29.28
N ALA A 142 22.72 26.80 28.29
CA ALA A 142 22.78 27.77 27.20
C ALA A 142 21.97 27.36 25.95
N ALA A 143 21.26 26.23 25.99
CA ALA A 143 20.39 25.80 24.89
C ALA A 143 19.28 26.83 24.69
N ARG A 144 19.00 27.12 23.41
CA ARG A 144 17.92 28.04 23.00
C ARG A 144 16.93 27.28 22.14
N THR A 145 15.64 27.49 22.35
CA THR A 145 14.59 26.99 21.46
C THR A 145 14.40 27.99 20.34
N LEU A 146 14.56 27.53 19.10
CA LEU A 146 14.19 28.25 17.89
C LEU A 146 12.81 27.77 17.46
N ARG A 147 11.86 28.69 17.42
CA ARG A 147 10.51 28.44 16.89
C ARG A 147 10.46 28.94 15.44
N LEU A 148 10.05 28.07 14.52
CA LEU A 148 9.90 28.36 13.11
C LEU A 148 8.44 28.12 12.71
N ASP A 149 7.81 29.12 12.10
CA ASP A 149 6.47 28.97 11.54
C ASP A 149 6.54 28.20 10.23
N LEU A 150 5.59 27.30 10.03
CA LEU A 150 5.44 26.49 8.82
C LEU A 150 4.27 27.00 7.99
N PRO A 151 4.32 26.86 6.67
CA PRO A 151 3.14 27.04 5.86
C PRO A 151 2.08 25.97 6.19
N PRO A 152 0.78 26.27 6.06
CA PRO A 152 -0.26 25.25 6.19
C PRO A 152 0.02 24.09 5.24
N PHE A 153 -0.03 22.85 5.73
CA PHE A 153 0.24 21.65 4.96
C PHE A 153 -0.68 20.51 5.39
N THR A 154 -0.80 19.49 4.55
CA THR A 154 -1.50 18.26 4.91
C THR A 154 -0.50 17.13 5.09
N LEU A 155 -0.48 16.52 6.28
CA LEU A 155 0.24 15.27 6.50
C LEU A 155 -0.64 14.08 6.12
N ILE A 156 -0.13 13.20 5.27
CA ILE A 156 -0.73 11.89 5.02
C ILE A 156 0.24 10.82 5.52
N GLY A 157 -0.11 10.18 6.64
CA GLY A 157 0.63 9.04 7.18
C GLY A 157 0.09 7.72 6.63
N ALA A 158 0.97 6.82 6.21
CA ALA A 158 0.59 5.46 5.85
C ALA A 158 1.23 4.44 6.80
N THR A 159 0.47 3.42 7.19
CA THR A 159 0.97 2.36 8.07
C THR A 159 0.33 1.00 7.76
N THR A 160 1.13 -0.04 7.86
CA THR A 160 0.66 -1.44 7.86
C THR A 160 0.29 -1.90 9.27
N ARG A 161 0.85 -1.26 10.30
CA ARG A 161 0.73 -1.64 11.72
C ARG A 161 0.17 -0.47 12.56
N PRO A 162 -1.13 -0.16 12.48
CA PRO A 162 -1.71 1.00 13.19
C PRO A 162 -1.59 0.90 14.72
N GLY A 163 -1.46 -0.31 15.27
CA GLY A 163 -1.27 -0.53 16.70
C GLY A 163 0.12 -0.11 17.22
N LEU A 164 1.12 0.07 16.34
CA LEU A 164 2.46 0.55 16.72
C LEU A 164 2.57 2.08 16.74
N LEU A 165 1.58 2.80 16.21
CA LEU A 165 1.52 4.26 16.32
C LEU A 165 1.28 4.67 17.75
N SER A 166 2.02 5.68 18.21
CA SER A 166 1.76 6.30 19.52
C SER A 166 0.36 6.93 19.53
N SER A 167 -0.35 6.85 20.68
CA SER A 167 -1.66 7.49 20.79
C SER A 167 -1.61 8.99 20.50
N PRO A 168 -0.61 9.77 21.00
CA PRO A 168 -0.53 11.18 20.70
C PRO A 168 -0.41 11.51 19.21
N LEU A 169 0.34 10.70 18.43
CA LEU A 169 0.45 10.91 16.99
C LEU A 169 -0.85 10.55 16.30
N ARG A 170 -1.47 9.42 16.65
CA ARG A 170 -2.70 8.94 16.04
C ARG A 170 -3.87 9.90 16.25
N ASP A 171 -3.98 10.49 17.43
CA ASP A 171 -5.08 11.38 17.82
C ASP A 171 -5.04 12.73 17.06
N ARG A 172 -3.91 13.07 16.43
CA ARG A 172 -3.72 14.27 15.60
C ARG A 172 -4.15 14.09 14.14
N PHE A 173 -4.47 12.88 13.72
CA PHE A 173 -5.07 12.66 12.42
C PHE A 173 -6.58 12.84 12.49
N GLY A 174 -7.08 13.91 11.86
CA GLY A 174 -8.52 14.20 11.80
C GLY A 174 -9.27 13.19 10.91
N ILE A 175 -8.60 12.65 9.90
CA ILE A 175 -9.18 11.70 8.95
C ILE A 175 -8.46 10.35 9.06
N ASN A 176 -9.21 9.31 9.46
CA ASN A 176 -8.67 7.95 9.58
C ASN A 176 -9.34 7.05 8.54
N CYS A 177 -8.55 6.53 7.61
CA CYS A 177 -8.99 5.64 6.55
C CYS A 177 -8.34 4.26 6.70
N ARG A 178 -9.16 3.23 6.81
CA ARG A 178 -8.71 1.85 6.78
C ARG A 178 -9.01 1.26 5.40
N LEU A 179 -7.95 0.79 4.72
CA LEU A 179 -8.07 0.07 3.48
C LEU A 179 -8.15 -1.43 3.77
N ASP A 180 -9.15 -2.06 3.19
CA ASP A 180 -9.37 -3.49 3.32
C ASP A 180 -8.96 -4.23 2.04
N PHE A 181 -8.74 -5.53 2.16
CA PHE A 181 -8.51 -6.36 0.97
C PHE A 181 -9.66 -6.23 -0.02
N TYR A 182 -9.34 -6.23 -1.28
CA TYR A 182 -10.33 -6.30 -2.32
C TYR A 182 -11.03 -7.67 -2.26
N ASN A 183 -12.36 -7.67 -2.15
CA ASN A 183 -13.13 -8.90 -2.01
C ASN A 183 -13.30 -9.61 -3.35
N VAL A 184 -12.89 -10.88 -3.39
CA VAL A 184 -13.29 -11.83 -4.43
C VAL A 184 -14.59 -12.56 -4.02
N GLU A 185 -14.88 -12.64 -2.73
CA GLU A 185 -15.95 -13.48 -2.17
C GLU A 185 -17.35 -12.87 -2.16
N ASP A 186 -17.50 -11.55 -2.17
CA ASP A 186 -18.83 -10.94 -2.28
C ASP A 186 -19.52 -11.23 -3.63
N LEU A 187 -18.77 -11.72 -4.61
CA LEU A 187 -19.26 -12.10 -5.92
C LEU A 187 -19.86 -13.53 -5.96
N CYS A 188 -19.39 -14.45 -5.14
CA CYS A 188 -19.95 -15.80 -5.09
C CYS A 188 -21.32 -15.86 -4.42
N ARG A 189 -21.67 -14.91 -3.54
CA ARG A 189 -22.98 -14.82 -2.90
C ARG A 189 -24.06 -14.13 -3.74
N ILE A 190 -23.66 -13.36 -4.74
CA ILE A 190 -24.60 -12.65 -5.64
C ILE A 190 -24.85 -13.44 -6.93
N ALA A 191 -24.05 -14.46 -7.23
CA ALA A 191 -24.23 -15.31 -8.42
C ALA A 191 -25.51 -16.19 -8.37
N ASP A 192 -26.15 -16.35 -7.22
CA ASP A 192 -27.41 -17.09 -7.09
C ASP A 192 -28.68 -16.23 -7.24
N SER A 193 -28.54 -14.91 -7.40
CA SER A 193 -29.70 -14.06 -7.70
C SER A 193 -29.33 -12.87 -8.60
N MET A 194 -29.75 -12.99 -9.85
CA MET A 194 -29.82 -11.94 -10.88
C MET A 194 -28.67 -11.80 -11.87
N PHE A 195 -28.94 -12.29 -13.02
CA PHE A 195 -28.23 -12.22 -14.30
C PHE A 195 -28.10 -10.81 -14.92
N GLU A 196 -28.25 -9.73 -14.15
CA GLU A 196 -28.08 -8.37 -14.63
C GLU A 196 -27.28 -7.55 -13.62
N MET A 197 -26.17 -7.03 -14.06
CA MET A 197 -25.16 -6.24 -13.36
C MET A 197 -24.06 -7.04 -12.63
N LEU A 198 -23.29 -7.80 -13.36
CA LEU A 198 -21.94 -8.15 -12.97
C LEU A 198 -21.15 -6.87 -12.69
N LYS A 199 -21.05 -6.45 -11.43
CA LYS A 199 -19.93 -5.62 -11.00
C LYS A 199 -18.70 -6.47 -11.21
N LYS A 200 -18.01 -6.24 -12.32
CA LYS A 200 -16.70 -6.85 -12.57
C LYS A 200 -15.88 -6.67 -11.31
N ASP A 201 -15.28 -7.75 -10.83
CA ASP A 201 -14.38 -7.74 -9.69
C ASP A 201 -13.42 -6.55 -9.83
N ASP A 202 -13.28 -5.75 -8.76
CA ASP A 202 -12.42 -4.57 -8.78
C ASP A 202 -10.98 -4.91 -9.20
N LEU A 203 -10.47 -6.07 -8.83
CA LEU A 203 -9.15 -6.53 -9.28
C LEU A 203 -9.11 -6.85 -10.77
N CYS A 204 -10.17 -7.44 -11.33
CA CYS A 204 -10.27 -7.66 -12.76
C CYS A 204 -10.28 -6.32 -13.53
N ARG A 205 -11.01 -5.31 -13.04
CA ARG A 205 -11.00 -3.96 -13.63
C ARG A 205 -9.61 -3.30 -13.56
N ILE A 206 -8.87 -3.50 -12.47
CA ILE A 206 -7.49 -3.01 -12.33
C ILE A 206 -6.59 -3.69 -13.36
N ILE A 207 -6.72 -5.01 -13.56
CA ILE A 207 -5.94 -5.78 -14.52
C ILE A 207 -6.25 -5.34 -15.95
N VAL A 208 -7.53 -5.20 -16.32
CA VAL A 208 -7.94 -4.75 -17.65
C VAL A 208 -7.46 -3.33 -17.94
N ARG A 209 -7.54 -2.42 -16.94
CA ARG A 209 -7.00 -1.07 -17.06
C ARG A 209 -5.48 -1.08 -17.25
N ALA A 210 -4.77 -1.86 -16.44
CA ALA A 210 -3.32 -1.99 -16.53
C ALA A 210 -2.89 -2.60 -17.87
N ALA A 211 -3.58 -3.63 -18.35
CA ALA A 211 -3.34 -4.24 -19.65
C ALA A 211 -3.51 -3.25 -20.80
N GLY A 212 -4.57 -2.41 -20.74
CA GLY A 212 -4.78 -1.35 -21.72
C GLY A 212 -3.65 -0.30 -21.77
N ILE A 213 -3.11 0.08 -20.61
CA ILE A 213 -1.98 1.01 -20.53
C ILE A 213 -0.69 0.38 -21.07
N LEU A 214 -0.45 -0.89 -20.75
CA LEU A 214 0.75 -1.64 -21.18
C LEU A 214 0.65 -2.20 -22.62
N GLY A 215 -0.50 -2.04 -23.28
CA GLY A 215 -0.72 -2.62 -24.62
C GLY A 215 -0.82 -4.15 -24.64
N ILE A 216 -1.19 -4.76 -23.51
CA ILE A 216 -1.34 -6.22 -23.36
C ILE A 216 -2.73 -6.64 -23.82
N ASN A 217 -2.81 -7.69 -24.65
CA ASN A 217 -4.07 -8.25 -25.08
C ASN A 217 -4.56 -9.29 -24.05
N VAL A 218 -5.51 -8.92 -23.21
CA VAL A 218 -6.10 -9.77 -22.17
C VAL A 218 -7.60 -9.89 -22.36
N HIS A 219 -8.11 -11.12 -22.37
CA HIS A 219 -9.53 -11.40 -22.33
C HIS A 219 -10.06 -11.30 -20.89
N GLU A 220 -11.37 -11.07 -20.75
CA GLU A 220 -12.00 -10.89 -19.45
C GLU A 220 -11.82 -12.11 -18.54
N GLU A 221 -11.91 -13.31 -19.09
CA GLU A 221 -11.73 -14.57 -18.40
C GLU A 221 -10.28 -14.72 -17.88
N GLY A 222 -9.30 -14.35 -18.70
CA GLY A 222 -7.89 -14.34 -18.30
C GLY A 222 -7.60 -13.32 -17.21
N ALA A 223 -8.18 -12.12 -17.32
CA ALA A 223 -8.08 -11.09 -16.26
C ALA A 223 -8.72 -11.56 -14.95
N LEU A 224 -9.86 -12.25 -15.01
CA LEU A 224 -10.54 -12.82 -13.85
C LEU A 224 -9.70 -13.91 -13.17
N GLU A 225 -9.04 -14.78 -13.95
CA GLU A 225 -8.18 -15.83 -13.43
C GLU A 225 -6.94 -15.24 -12.70
N ILE A 226 -6.33 -14.20 -13.27
CA ILE A 226 -5.26 -13.46 -12.59
C ILE A 226 -5.78 -12.78 -11.32
N ALA A 227 -6.97 -12.16 -11.37
CA ALA A 227 -7.57 -11.48 -10.21
C ALA A 227 -7.81 -12.43 -9.04
N ARG A 228 -8.35 -13.63 -9.31
CA ARG A 228 -8.62 -14.65 -8.29
C ARG A 228 -7.35 -15.05 -7.52
N ARG A 229 -6.21 -15.16 -8.20
CA ARG A 229 -4.94 -15.55 -7.59
C ARG A 229 -4.09 -14.37 -7.11
N SER A 230 -4.63 -13.14 -7.15
CA SER A 230 -3.91 -11.91 -6.77
C SER A 230 -3.94 -11.57 -5.28
N ARG A 231 -4.34 -12.51 -4.41
CA ARG A 231 -4.36 -12.34 -2.94
C ARG A 231 -5.19 -11.13 -2.46
N GLY A 232 -6.09 -10.61 -3.29
CA GLY A 232 -6.89 -9.43 -2.98
C GLY A 232 -6.11 -8.11 -2.99
N THR A 233 -4.95 -8.04 -3.65
CA THR A 233 -4.13 -6.82 -3.68
C THR A 233 -3.79 -6.37 -5.10
N PRO A 234 -3.99 -5.07 -5.45
CA PRO A 234 -3.65 -4.52 -6.75
C PRO A 234 -2.18 -4.67 -7.15
N ARG A 235 -1.26 -4.57 -6.19
CA ARG A 235 0.18 -4.76 -6.44
C ARG A 235 0.48 -6.17 -6.97
N VAL A 236 -0.09 -7.20 -6.32
CA VAL A 236 0.09 -8.59 -6.77
C VAL A 236 -0.59 -8.80 -8.13
N ALA A 237 -1.79 -8.26 -8.33
CA ALA A 237 -2.51 -8.35 -9.60
C ALA A 237 -1.70 -7.79 -10.77
N ASN A 238 -1.13 -6.60 -10.64
CA ASN A 238 -0.30 -5.99 -11.68
C ASN A 238 0.99 -6.78 -11.94
N ARG A 239 1.64 -7.27 -10.87
CA ARG A 239 2.83 -8.11 -11.00
C ARG A 239 2.54 -9.42 -11.74
N LEU A 240 1.42 -10.07 -11.41
CA LEU A 240 1.00 -11.30 -12.08
C LEU A 240 0.64 -11.05 -13.54
N LEU A 241 -0.08 -9.95 -13.84
CA LEU A 241 -0.41 -9.58 -15.22
C LEU A 241 0.87 -9.46 -16.07
N LYS A 242 1.89 -8.76 -15.59
CA LYS A 242 3.16 -8.61 -16.30
C LYS A 242 3.81 -9.96 -16.58
N ARG A 243 3.93 -10.83 -15.58
CA ARG A 243 4.52 -12.17 -15.75
C ARG A 243 3.71 -13.08 -16.68
N VAL A 244 2.38 -13.06 -16.57
CA VAL A 244 1.51 -13.82 -17.46
C VAL A 244 1.60 -13.29 -18.89
N SER A 245 1.78 -11.97 -19.07
CA SER A 245 2.04 -11.37 -20.38
C SER A 245 3.34 -11.87 -21.00
N ASP A 246 4.43 -11.96 -20.23
CA ASP A 246 5.70 -12.51 -20.71
C ASP A 246 5.54 -13.97 -21.17
N TYR A 247 4.80 -14.77 -20.37
CA TYR A 247 4.47 -16.15 -20.76
C TYR A 247 3.65 -16.20 -22.04
N ALA A 248 2.62 -15.36 -22.16
CA ALA A 248 1.74 -15.32 -23.33
C ALA A 248 2.49 -14.93 -24.61
N LEU A 249 3.43 -13.97 -24.52
CA LEU A 249 4.29 -13.58 -25.64
C LEU A 249 5.12 -14.74 -26.17
N VAL A 250 5.64 -15.59 -25.28
CA VAL A 250 6.53 -16.70 -25.65
C VAL A 250 5.76 -17.97 -26.03
N ARG A 251 4.59 -18.21 -25.43
CA ARG A 251 3.88 -19.50 -25.50
C ARG A 251 2.47 -19.44 -26.08
N ALA A 252 1.87 -18.24 -26.28
CA ALA A 252 0.45 -18.09 -26.61
C ALA A 252 0.15 -16.89 -27.54
N ASN A 253 1.05 -16.53 -28.44
CA ASN A 253 0.85 -15.45 -29.42
C ASN A 253 0.46 -14.09 -28.83
N GLY A 254 0.82 -13.82 -27.58
CA GLY A 254 0.60 -12.54 -26.92
C GLY A 254 -0.84 -12.29 -26.43
N VAL A 255 -1.72 -13.30 -26.45
CA VAL A 255 -3.10 -13.20 -25.95
C VAL A 255 -3.23 -13.95 -24.63
N ILE A 256 -3.85 -13.33 -23.65
CA ILE A 256 -4.11 -13.90 -22.32
C ILE A 256 -5.61 -14.23 -22.22
N ASP A 257 -5.95 -15.48 -22.37
CA ASP A 257 -7.23 -16.07 -22.03
C ASP A 257 -7.13 -16.80 -20.67
N ASP A 258 -8.21 -17.46 -20.23
CA ASP A 258 -8.26 -18.20 -18.97
C ASP A 258 -7.25 -19.36 -18.93
N GLU A 259 -7.11 -20.10 -20.04
CA GLU A 259 -6.22 -21.25 -20.14
C GLU A 259 -4.75 -20.83 -20.09
N VAL A 260 -4.38 -19.76 -20.81
CA VAL A 260 -3.03 -19.19 -20.81
C VAL A 260 -2.70 -18.62 -19.42
N ALA A 261 -3.63 -17.89 -18.80
CA ALA A 261 -3.46 -17.38 -17.46
C ALA A 261 -3.27 -18.50 -16.43
N ALA A 262 -4.11 -19.53 -16.46
CA ALA A 262 -4.01 -20.66 -15.54
C ALA A 262 -2.68 -21.41 -15.68
N ARG A 263 -2.25 -21.73 -16.92
CA ARG A 263 -0.98 -22.43 -17.18
C ARG A 263 0.24 -21.58 -16.75
N ALA A 264 0.21 -20.28 -17.00
CA ALA A 264 1.28 -19.38 -16.58
C ALA A 264 1.41 -19.33 -15.04
N LEU A 265 0.28 -19.18 -14.36
CA LEU A 265 0.24 -19.12 -12.89
C LEU A 265 0.65 -20.44 -12.24
N GLU A 266 0.28 -21.57 -12.84
CA GLU A 266 0.76 -22.90 -12.43
C GLU A 266 2.29 -23.02 -12.58
N MET A 267 2.84 -22.58 -13.72
CA MET A 267 4.29 -22.56 -13.93
C MET A 267 5.03 -21.67 -12.93
N PHE A 268 4.39 -20.62 -12.42
CA PHE A 268 4.92 -19.75 -11.36
C PHE A 268 4.64 -20.27 -9.95
N GLU A 269 4.13 -21.51 -9.84
CA GLU A 269 3.82 -22.17 -8.55
C GLU A 269 2.78 -21.45 -7.71
N ILE A 270 1.89 -20.68 -8.34
CA ILE A 270 0.77 -19.98 -7.70
C ILE A 270 -0.49 -20.85 -7.85
N ASP A 271 -1.02 -21.31 -6.74
CA ASP A 271 -2.18 -22.20 -6.72
C ASP A 271 -3.51 -21.45 -6.93
N LEU A 272 -4.62 -22.20 -6.90
CA LEU A 272 -5.97 -21.66 -7.07
C LEU A 272 -6.40 -20.64 -6.00
N TYR A 273 -5.78 -20.68 -4.83
CA TYR A 273 -6.01 -19.75 -3.74
C TYR A 273 -5.04 -18.56 -3.76
N GLY A 274 -4.14 -18.49 -4.75
CA GLY A 274 -3.10 -17.46 -4.83
C GLY A 274 -1.96 -17.67 -3.83
N LEU A 275 -1.81 -18.89 -3.28
CA LEU A 275 -0.71 -19.24 -2.41
C LEU A 275 0.53 -19.54 -3.24
N ASP A 276 1.65 -18.97 -2.84
CA ASP A 276 2.96 -19.25 -3.42
C ASP A 276 3.70 -20.38 -2.67
N LEU A 277 4.93 -20.64 -3.07
CA LEU A 277 5.75 -21.68 -2.45
C LEU A 277 5.95 -21.45 -0.95
N VAL A 278 6.20 -20.21 -0.54
CA VAL A 278 6.47 -19.87 0.87
C VAL A 278 5.21 -20.02 1.73
N ASP A 279 4.04 -19.59 1.23
CA ASP A 279 2.75 -19.82 1.92
C ASP A 279 2.55 -21.32 2.19
N ARG A 280 2.79 -22.17 1.18
CA ARG A 280 2.66 -23.62 1.33
C ARG A 280 3.68 -24.19 2.31
N MET A 281 4.95 -23.71 2.27
CA MET A 281 5.97 -24.12 3.24
C MET A 281 5.61 -23.74 4.69
N ILE A 282 4.97 -22.57 4.88
CA ILE A 282 4.44 -22.15 6.18
C ILE A 282 3.36 -23.12 6.66
N LEU A 283 2.37 -23.40 5.83
CA LEU A 283 1.28 -24.33 6.17
C LEU A 283 1.79 -25.74 6.41
N ASP A 284 2.66 -26.25 5.54
CA ASP A 284 3.27 -27.58 5.68
C ASP A 284 4.11 -27.68 6.97
N SER A 285 4.85 -26.61 7.32
CA SER A 285 5.61 -26.59 8.57
C SER A 285 4.68 -26.64 9.79
N ILE A 286 3.59 -25.87 9.79
CA ILE A 286 2.60 -25.91 10.88
C ILE A 286 2.00 -27.31 11.01
N ILE A 287 1.63 -27.93 9.91
CA ILE A 287 0.99 -29.25 9.90
C ILE A 287 1.99 -30.36 10.27
N ALA A 288 3.10 -30.45 9.52
CA ALA A 288 4.01 -31.59 9.59
C ALA A 288 5.00 -31.51 10.77
N LYS A 289 5.50 -30.30 11.10
CA LYS A 289 6.50 -30.13 12.16
C LYS A 289 5.89 -29.80 13.52
N PHE A 290 4.73 -29.11 13.53
CA PHE A 290 4.11 -28.59 14.75
C PHE A 290 2.70 -29.15 15.00
N ASN A 291 2.31 -30.24 14.31
CA ASN A 291 1.03 -30.96 14.50
C ASN A 291 -0.22 -30.05 14.48
N GLY A 292 -0.23 -29.03 13.64
CA GLY A 292 -1.32 -28.05 13.55
C GLY A 292 -1.20 -26.86 14.50
N GLY A 293 -0.10 -26.73 15.23
CA GLY A 293 0.16 -25.63 16.16
C GLY A 293 -0.24 -25.92 17.61
N PRO A 294 -0.13 -24.95 18.52
CA PRO A 294 0.41 -23.60 18.29
C PRO A 294 1.93 -23.57 18.08
N VAL A 295 2.42 -22.59 17.31
CA VAL A 295 3.82 -22.36 17.04
C VAL A 295 4.18 -20.89 17.20
N GLY A 296 5.33 -20.59 17.82
CA GLY A 296 5.81 -19.21 17.92
C GLY A 296 6.28 -18.69 16.57
N LEU A 297 6.03 -17.40 16.31
CA LEU A 297 6.31 -16.74 15.04
C LEU A 297 7.78 -16.85 14.62
N ASP A 298 8.72 -16.62 15.55
CA ASP A 298 10.17 -16.76 15.30
C ASP A 298 10.56 -18.19 14.89
N THR A 299 9.94 -19.18 15.51
CA THR A 299 10.17 -20.60 15.20
C THR A 299 9.62 -20.95 13.82
N LEU A 300 8.45 -20.42 13.48
CA LEU A 300 7.84 -20.60 12.18
C LEU A 300 8.68 -19.94 11.07
N ALA A 301 9.09 -18.69 11.25
CA ALA A 301 9.93 -17.95 10.34
C ALA A 301 11.27 -18.67 10.07
N ALA A 302 11.93 -19.12 11.12
CA ALA A 302 13.16 -19.93 11.01
C ALA A 302 12.92 -21.24 10.26
N SER A 303 11.75 -21.89 10.41
CA SER A 303 11.43 -23.17 9.77
C SER A 303 11.25 -23.09 8.26
N VAL A 304 10.95 -21.90 7.73
CA VAL A 304 10.77 -21.61 6.30
C VAL A 304 11.86 -20.70 5.73
N SER A 305 12.90 -20.39 6.54
CA SER A 305 14.04 -19.54 6.17
C SER A 305 13.64 -18.12 5.76
N GLU A 306 12.62 -17.56 6.43
CA GLU A 306 12.15 -16.20 6.24
C GLU A 306 12.38 -15.35 7.49
N GLU A 307 12.41 -14.03 7.32
CA GLU A 307 12.43 -13.09 8.45
C GLU A 307 11.07 -13.02 9.13
N THR A 308 11.03 -12.88 10.45
CA THR A 308 9.81 -12.79 11.25
C THR A 308 8.89 -11.66 10.78
N ASP A 309 9.46 -10.49 10.44
CA ASP A 309 8.72 -9.35 9.92
C ASP A 309 8.10 -9.66 8.54
N THR A 310 8.81 -10.38 7.68
CA THR A 310 8.29 -10.82 6.38
C THR A 310 7.10 -11.76 6.55
N VAL A 311 7.21 -12.74 7.45
CA VAL A 311 6.08 -13.64 7.74
C VAL A 311 4.88 -12.86 8.25
N THR A 312 5.09 -11.92 9.18
CA THR A 312 4.02 -11.12 9.79
C THR A 312 3.34 -10.15 8.81
N ASP A 313 4.12 -9.51 7.95
CA ASP A 313 3.61 -8.41 7.11
C ASP A 313 3.11 -8.88 5.75
N VAL A 314 3.66 -9.98 5.22
CA VAL A 314 3.39 -10.44 3.85
C VAL A 314 2.50 -11.68 3.82
N TYR A 315 2.82 -12.71 4.62
CA TYR A 315 2.18 -14.01 4.53
C TYR A 315 1.02 -14.18 5.51
N GLU A 316 1.23 -13.90 6.78
CA GLU A 316 0.24 -14.08 7.85
C GLU A 316 -1.11 -13.38 7.56
N PRO A 317 -1.17 -12.11 7.09
CA PRO A 317 -2.44 -11.42 6.87
C PRO A 317 -3.35 -12.11 5.84
N TYR A 318 -2.74 -12.71 4.82
CA TYR A 318 -3.50 -13.40 3.79
C TYR A 318 -3.96 -14.79 4.24
N LEU A 319 -3.10 -15.55 4.93
CA LEU A 319 -3.43 -16.85 5.48
C LEU A 319 -4.54 -16.76 6.56
N LEU A 320 -4.50 -15.70 7.39
CA LEU A 320 -5.58 -15.39 8.36
C LEU A 320 -6.89 -15.06 7.65
N LYS A 321 -6.83 -14.25 6.56
CA LYS A 321 -8.01 -13.90 5.76
C LYS A 321 -8.69 -15.13 5.17
N LEU A 322 -7.89 -16.09 4.68
CA LEU A 322 -8.39 -17.36 4.15
C LEU A 322 -8.88 -18.33 5.26
N GLY A 323 -8.64 -18.02 6.53
CA GLY A 323 -9.00 -18.90 7.65
C GLY A 323 -8.12 -20.14 7.77
N LEU A 324 -6.96 -20.15 7.08
CA LEU A 324 -6.02 -21.29 7.08
C LEU A 324 -5.18 -21.33 8.37
N ILE A 325 -4.99 -20.19 9.03
CA ILE A 325 -4.32 -20.06 10.33
C ILE A 325 -5.17 -19.18 11.25
N GLN A 326 -4.90 -19.27 12.56
CA GLN A 326 -5.50 -18.44 13.61
C GLN A 326 -4.40 -17.93 14.54
N LYS A 327 -4.61 -16.76 15.16
CA LYS A 327 -3.73 -16.18 16.19
C LYS A 327 -4.06 -16.70 17.56
#